data_411f8d03424819d2699500967533c8bb
#
_entry.id   411f8d03424819d2699500967533c8bb
#
_cell.length_a   1.000
_cell.length_b   1.000
_cell.length_c   1.000
_cell.angle_alpha   90.00
_cell.angle_beta   90.00
_cell.angle_gamma   90.00
#
_symmetry.space_group_name_H-M   'P 1'
#
loop_
_entity.id
_entity.type
_entity.pdbx_description
1 polymer ?
#
loop_
_entity_poly.entity_id
_entity_poly.type
_entity_poly.pdbx_seq_one_letter_code
_entity_poly.pdbx_strand_id
1 'polypeptide(L)'
;FVHYLSQISPEWKQRVGFGTAVRWPTGFGGRGNEGVSAYVKQLQGSIGYVELSYATTNNLTYTAVQNAAGTWVQPSIASFRAAAASADWASAEDFNLVITNAPGENSWPIAATNFILVPLTPRDPAKAAATLKYFEWAYANGDASAEALGYVP
;
A
#
# COMPACT_ATOMS: atom_id res chain seq x y z
N PHE A 1 6.44 -2.50 -1.13
CA PHE A 1 7.40 -2.15 -2.19
C PHE A 1 8.51 -3.20 -2.37
N VAL A 2 9.31 -3.49 -1.34
CA VAL A 2 10.42 -4.48 -1.42
C VAL A 2 9.94 -5.90 -1.75
N HIS A 3 8.70 -6.26 -1.42
CA HIS A 3 8.09 -7.51 -1.83
C HIS A 3 7.88 -7.56 -3.37
N TYR A 4 7.34 -6.48 -3.94
CA TYR A 4 7.25 -6.34 -5.41
C TYR A 4 8.62 -6.47 -6.08
N LEU A 5 9.64 -5.75 -5.59
CA LEU A 5 11.00 -5.85 -6.14
C LEU A 5 11.54 -7.30 -6.10
N SER A 6 11.25 -8.05 -5.04
CA SER A 6 11.64 -9.45 -4.92
C SER A 6 10.90 -10.39 -5.88
N GLN A 7 9.70 -10.01 -6.34
CA GLN A 7 8.93 -10.78 -7.31
C GLN A 7 9.43 -10.56 -8.74
N ILE A 8 9.86 -9.34 -9.08
CA ILE A 8 10.24 -8.98 -10.45
C ILE A 8 11.75 -9.05 -10.73
N SER A 9 12.59 -9.07 -9.67
CA SER A 9 14.05 -9.11 -9.79
C SER A 9 14.65 -10.28 -8.99
N PRO A 10 15.12 -11.33 -9.66
CA PRO A 10 15.85 -12.42 -9.00
C PRO A 10 17.10 -11.92 -8.25
N GLU A 11 17.82 -10.94 -8.80
CA GLU A 11 18.98 -10.33 -8.15
C GLU A 11 18.60 -9.62 -6.85
N TRP A 12 17.52 -8.81 -6.87
CA TRP A 12 17.01 -8.18 -5.65
C TRP A 12 16.61 -9.23 -4.60
N LYS A 13 15.85 -10.26 -5.02
CA LYS A 13 15.41 -11.33 -4.14
C LYS A 13 16.57 -12.02 -3.44
N GLN A 14 17.67 -12.27 -4.17
CA GLN A 14 18.84 -12.96 -3.63
C GLN A 14 19.71 -12.08 -2.72
N ARG A 15 19.91 -10.80 -3.10
CA ARG A 15 20.85 -9.89 -2.42
C ARG A 15 20.25 -9.09 -1.30
N VAL A 16 18.98 -8.71 -1.41
CA VAL A 16 18.29 -7.82 -0.48
C VAL A 16 17.09 -8.49 0.16
N GLY A 17 16.27 -9.19 -0.64
CA GLY A 17 15.06 -9.85 -0.19
C GLY A 17 13.91 -8.88 0.09
N PHE A 18 13.01 -9.28 1.00
CA PHE A 18 11.87 -8.47 1.43
C PHE A 18 11.64 -8.64 2.94
N GLY A 19 10.99 -7.64 3.52
CA GLY A 19 10.64 -7.60 4.94
C GLY A 19 10.26 -6.19 5.37
N THR A 20 9.96 -6.03 6.64
CA THR A 20 9.65 -4.72 7.25
C THR A 20 10.89 -3.82 7.35
N ALA A 21 12.07 -4.42 7.38
CA ALA A 21 13.35 -3.73 7.33
C ALA A 21 14.29 -4.52 6.43
N VAL A 22 14.89 -3.87 5.44
CA VAL A 22 15.88 -4.46 4.53
C VAL A 22 17.15 -3.60 4.51
N ARG A 23 18.27 -4.24 4.20
CA ARG A 23 19.53 -3.52 4.00
C ARG A 23 19.57 -2.97 2.57
N TRP A 24 19.25 -1.70 2.43
CA TRP A 24 19.31 -1.00 1.14
C TRP A 24 20.75 -0.95 0.62
N PRO A 25 20.97 -1.28 -0.66
CA PRO A 25 22.33 -1.24 -1.23
C PRO A 25 22.83 0.18 -1.44
N THR A 26 21.95 1.17 -1.58
CA THR A 26 22.27 2.58 -1.81
C THR A 26 21.09 3.47 -1.39
N GLY A 27 21.30 4.76 -1.36
CA GLY A 27 20.28 5.77 -1.09
C GLY A 27 20.29 6.27 0.35
N PHE A 28 19.28 7.10 0.67
CA PHE A 28 19.10 7.71 1.99
C PHE A 28 17.73 7.32 2.54
N GLY A 29 17.68 7.02 3.84
CA GLY A 29 16.42 6.77 4.53
C GLY A 29 15.71 8.07 4.89
N GLY A 30 14.46 8.22 4.46
CA GLY A 30 13.55 9.25 4.95
C GLY A 30 12.65 8.70 6.06
N ARG A 31 12.33 9.53 7.08
CA ARG A 31 11.42 9.13 8.14
C ARG A 31 9.97 9.29 7.66
N GLY A 32 9.31 8.16 7.40
CA GLY A 32 7.92 8.14 6.92
C GLY A 32 7.78 8.71 5.50
N ASN A 33 6.54 8.84 5.07
CA ASN A 33 6.20 9.41 3.76
C ASN A 33 6.67 10.86 3.63
N GLU A 34 6.58 11.64 4.71
CA GLU A 34 7.00 13.04 4.78
C GLU A 34 8.50 13.18 4.49
N GLY A 35 9.34 12.39 5.17
CA GLY A 35 10.78 12.46 4.99
C GLY A 35 11.23 12.04 3.60
N VAL A 36 10.62 10.98 3.03
CA VAL A 36 10.91 10.56 1.64
C VAL A 36 10.46 11.60 0.65
N SER A 37 9.24 12.16 0.79
CA SER A 37 8.72 13.21 -0.08
C SER A 37 9.61 14.45 -0.06
N ALA A 38 10.11 14.85 1.11
CA ALA A 38 11.01 15.99 1.25
C ALA A 38 12.34 15.75 0.51
N TYR A 39 12.93 14.58 0.63
CA TYR A 39 14.16 14.24 -0.10
C TYR A 39 13.95 14.23 -1.61
N VAL A 40 12.88 13.60 -2.11
CA VAL A 40 12.59 13.58 -3.55
C VAL A 40 12.39 14.99 -4.10
N LYS A 41 11.78 15.88 -3.33
CA LYS A 41 11.58 17.28 -3.72
C LYS A 41 12.88 18.10 -3.76
N GLN A 42 13.81 17.81 -2.87
CA GLN A 42 15.07 18.56 -2.71
C GLN A 42 16.20 18.04 -3.60
N LEU A 43 16.24 16.73 -3.86
CA LEU A 43 17.34 16.08 -4.56
C LEU A 43 16.97 15.80 -6.00
N GLN A 44 17.45 16.64 -6.92
CA GLN A 44 17.23 16.48 -8.35
C GLN A 44 17.71 15.09 -8.84
N GLY A 45 16.87 14.40 -9.62
CA GLY A 45 17.18 13.07 -10.16
C GLY A 45 17.02 11.93 -9.16
N SER A 46 16.51 12.20 -7.95
CA SER A 46 16.19 11.16 -6.99
C SER A 46 14.85 10.49 -7.30
N ILE A 47 14.72 9.25 -6.84
CA ILE A 47 13.46 8.51 -6.83
C ILE A 47 13.18 8.01 -5.40
N GLY A 48 11.90 7.90 -5.06
CA GLY A 48 11.46 7.39 -3.78
C GLY A 48 10.13 6.65 -3.89
N TYR A 49 9.68 6.02 -2.81
CA TYR A 49 8.33 5.46 -2.74
C TYR A 49 7.61 6.02 -1.52
N VAL A 50 6.38 6.42 -1.73
CA VAL A 50 5.48 7.00 -0.74
C VAL A 50 4.03 6.60 -1.07
N GLU A 51 3.12 6.79 -0.16
CA GLU A 51 1.69 6.70 -0.49
C GLU A 51 1.31 7.76 -1.54
N LEU A 52 0.36 7.45 -2.41
CA LEU A 52 -0.05 8.33 -3.51
C LEU A 52 -0.51 9.71 -3.01
N SER A 53 -1.21 9.77 -1.88
CA SER A 53 -1.66 11.02 -1.26
C SER A 53 -0.50 11.99 -0.97
N TYR A 54 0.66 11.48 -0.55
CA TYR A 54 1.85 12.31 -0.33
C TYR A 54 2.47 12.81 -1.63
N ALA A 55 2.47 12.00 -2.68
CA ALA A 55 2.93 12.44 -4.00
C ALA A 55 2.05 13.55 -4.56
N THR A 56 0.73 13.40 -4.50
CA THR A 56 -0.23 14.39 -5.01
C THR A 56 -0.24 15.67 -4.20
N THR A 57 -0.29 15.58 -2.87
CA THR A 57 -0.28 16.76 -1.97
C THR A 57 1.01 17.58 -2.11
N ASN A 58 2.14 16.94 -2.34
CA ASN A 58 3.43 17.62 -2.49
C ASN A 58 3.77 17.97 -3.95
N ASN A 59 2.86 17.75 -4.91
CA ASN A 59 3.06 17.96 -6.34
C ASN A 59 4.31 17.24 -6.88
N LEU A 60 4.56 16.02 -6.41
CA LEU A 60 5.64 15.18 -6.91
C LEU A 60 5.19 14.43 -8.17
N THR A 61 6.09 14.31 -9.13
CA THR A 61 5.89 13.45 -10.29
C THR A 61 5.94 11.98 -9.84
N TYR A 62 4.99 11.19 -10.29
CA TYR A 62 4.97 9.75 -10.06
C TYR A 62 4.87 8.99 -11.39
N THR A 63 5.29 7.74 -11.39
CA THR A 63 5.46 6.95 -12.61
C THR A 63 4.46 5.80 -12.71
N ALA A 64 4.20 5.35 -13.93
CA ALA A 64 3.59 4.05 -14.16
C ALA A 64 4.56 2.94 -13.76
N VAL A 65 4.01 1.81 -13.32
CA VAL A 65 4.77 0.62 -12.96
C VAL A 65 4.18 -0.59 -13.68
N GLN A 66 5.04 -1.47 -14.19
CA GLN A 66 4.61 -2.65 -14.90
C GLN A 66 4.07 -3.71 -13.92
N ASN A 67 2.86 -4.21 -14.18
CA ASN A 67 2.20 -5.22 -13.37
C ASN A 67 2.45 -6.66 -13.87
N ALA A 68 1.86 -7.64 -13.18
CA ALA A 68 2.00 -9.06 -13.51
C ALA A 68 1.48 -9.42 -14.92
N ALA A 69 0.55 -8.66 -15.48
CA ALA A 69 0.04 -8.81 -16.84
C ALA A 69 0.96 -8.18 -17.91
N GLY A 70 2.05 -7.52 -17.51
CA GLY A 70 2.96 -6.81 -18.42
C GLY A 70 2.48 -5.41 -18.80
N THR A 71 1.38 -4.93 -18.23
CA THR A 71 0.79 -3.61 -18.51
C THR A 71 1.41 -2.54 -17.62
N TRP A 72 1.71 -1.38 -18.20
CA TRP A 72 2.15 -0.19 -17.45
C TRP A 72 0.94 0.53 -16.87
N VAL A 73 0.81 0.52 -15.55
CA VAL A 73 -0.35 1.05 -14.83
C VAL A 73 0.06 2.28 -14.02
N GLN A 74 -0.79 3.31 -14.05
CA GLN A 74 -0.65 4.49 -13.18
C GLN A 74 -1.32 4.22 -11.82
N PRO A 75 -0.77 4.75 -10.71
CA PRO A 75 -1.42 4.68 -9.41
C PRO A 75 -2.70 5.53 -9.40
N SER A 76 -3.82 4.92 -9.06
CA SER A 76 -5.13 5.58 -8.97
C SER A 76 -6.08 4.73 -8.12
N ILE A 77 -7.18 5.33 -7.64
CA ILE A 77 -8.24 4.60 -6.94
C ILE A 77 -8.73 3.42 -7.78
N ALA A 78 -8.92 3.61 -9.09
CA ALA A 78 -9.37 2.56 -9.99
C ALA A 78 -8.37 1.39 -10.07
N SER A 79 -7.06 1.67 -10.18
CA SER A 79 -6.04 0.62 -10.27
C SER A 79 -5.79 -0.07 -8.91
N PHE A 80 -6.01 0.62 -7.79
CA PHE A 80 -5.98 0.02 -6.45
C PHE A 80 -7.18 -0.92 -6.25
N ARG A 81 -8.39 -0.50 -6.65
CA ARG A 81 -9.58 -1.36 -6.66
C ARG A 81 -9.38 -2.60 -7.53
N ALA A 82 -8.81 -2.44 -8.72
CA ALA A 82 -8.51 -3.56 -9.59
C ALA A 82 -7.55 -4.55 -8.94
N ALA A 83 -6.52 -4.09 -8.24
CA ALA A 83 -5.59 -4.94 -7.50
C ALA A 83 -6.30 -5.70 -6.36
N ALA A 84 -7.14 -5.02 -5.58
CA ALA A 84 -7.90 -5.64 -4.50
C ALA A 84 -8.93 -6.67 -5.05
N ALA A 85 -9.65 -6.33 -6.10
CA ALA A 85 -10.66 -7.20 -6.71
C ALA A 85 -10.08 -8.45 -7.38
N SER A 86 -8.83 -8.38 -7.88
CA SER A 86 -8.16 -9.50 -8.53
C SER A 86 -7.42 -10.44 -7.56
N ALA A 87 -7.37 -10.10 -6.29
CA ALA A 87 -6.72 -10.89 -5.26
C ALA A 87 -7.61 -12.06 -4.78
N ASP A 88 -7.00 -13.20 -4.48
CA ASP A 88 -7.72 -14.40 -4.03
C ASP A 88 -7.99 -14.37 -2.52
N TRP A 89 -8.96 -13.55 -2.12
CA TRP A 89 -9.37 -13.41 -0.72
C TRP A 89 -9.99 -14.70 -0.16
N ALA A 90 -10.58 -15.54 -1.00
CA ALA A 90 -11.26 -16.76 -0.57
C ALA A 90 -10.29 -17.82 -0.06
N SER A 91 -9.06 -17.85 -0.57
CA SER A 91 -8.01 -18.76 -0.13
C SER A 91 -7.19 -18.24 1.06
N ALA A 92 -7.36 -16.96 1.43
CA ALA A 92 -6.58 -16.34 2.48
C ALA A 92 -7.12 -16.71 3.87
N GLU A 93 -6.31 -17.36 4.69
CA GLU A 93 -6.61 -17.60 6.11
C GLU A 93 -6.66 -16.25 6.84
N ASP A 94 -7.74 -16.01 7.58
CA ASP A 94 -7.98 -14.77 8.34
C ASP A 94 -7.86 -13.49 7.50
N PHE A 95 -8.15 -13.57 6.18
CA PHE A 95 -7.96 -12.46 5.23
C PHE A 95 -6.54 -11.90 5.18
N ASN A 96 -5.55 -12.59 5.72
CA ASN A 96 -4.16 -12.18 5.70
C ASN A 96 -3.54 -12.41 4.32
N LEU A 97 -3.73 -11.46 3.43
CA LEU A 97 -3.28 -11.53 2.05
C LEU A 97 -2.40 -10.34 1.68
N VAL A 98 -1.26 -10.63 1.06
CA VAL A 98 -0.39 -9.63 0.46
C VAL A 98 -0.77 -9.47 -1.01
N ILE A 99 -1.41 -8.38 -1.37
CA ILE A 99 -1.93 -8.11 -2.72
C ILE A 99 -0.90 -7.46 -3.66
N THR A 100 0.39 -7.55 -3.31
CA THR A 100 1.47 -7.06 -4.16
C THR A 100 1.55 -7.89 -5.44
N ASN A 101 1.60 -7.21 -6.58
CA ASN A 101 1.65 -7.80 -7.92
C ASN A 101 0.44 -8.73 -8.21
N ALA A 102 -0.73 -8.34 -7.69
CA ALA A 102 -1.99 -9.05 -7.93
C ALA A 102 -2.28 -9.15 -9.43
N PRO A 103 -2.91 -10.24 -9.90
CA PRO A 103 -3.22 -10.43 -11.32
C PRO A 103 -4.23 -9.39 -11.82
N GLY A 104 -4.30 -9.20 -13.13
CA GLY A 104 -5.22 -8.30 -13.81
C GLY A 104 -4.52 -7.15 -14.53
N GLU A 105 -5.02 -6.84 -15.73
CA GLU A 105 -4.40 -5.85 -16.62
C GLU A 105 -4.33 -4.44 -16.03
N ASN A 106 -5.31 -4.07 -15.20
CA ASN A 106 -5.41 -2.74 -14.60
C ASN A 106 -4.94 -2.68 -13.14
N SER A 107 -4.43 -3.80 -12.59
CA SER A 107 -4.03 -3.89 -11.19
C SER A 107 -2.75 -3.12 -10.92
N TRP A 108 -2.78 -2.17 -9.95
CA TRP A 108 -1.57 -1.52 -9.47
C TRP A 108 -0.70 -2.52 -8.70
N PRO A 109 0.57 -2.72 -9.08
CA PRO A 109 1.35 -3.84 -8.56
C PRO A 109 1.90 -3.62 -7.15
N ILE A 110 1.84 -2.40 -6.61
CA ILE A 110 2.38 -2.06 -5.28
C ILE A 110 1.23 -1.66 -4.35
N ALA A 111 0.14 -2.42 -4.38
CA ALA A 111 -0.98 -2.24 -3.47
C ALA A 111 -0.75 -2.99 -2.14
N ALA A 112 -1.34 -2.46 -1.08
CA ALA A 112 -1.38 -3.09 0.23
C ALA A 112 -2.72 -2.82 0.91
N THR A 113 -3.08 -3.68 1.86
CA THR A 113 -4.29 -3.56 2.68
C THR A 113 -3.93 -3.09 4.08
N ASN A 114 -4.81 -2.29 4.67
CA ASN A 114 -4.76 -1.96 6.08
C ASN A 114 -5.71 -2.89 6.85
N PHE A 115 -5.22 -3.52 7.90
CA PHE A 115 -6.00 -4.43 8.73
C PHE A 115 -6.32 -3.79 10.08
N ILE A 116 -7.57 -3.91 10.49
CA ILE A 116 -8.03 -3.52 11.82
C ILE A 116 -8.05 -4.79 12.68
N LEU A 117 -7.14 -4.87 13.66
CA LEU A 117 -7.07 -5.99 14.57
C LEU A 117 -7.89 -5.70 15.83
N VAL A 118 -8.85 -6.57 16.12
CA VAL A 118 -9.72 -6.46 17.30
C VAL A 118 -9.48 -7.66 18.21
N PRO A 119 -9.16 -7.47 19.51
CA PRO A 119 -9.02 -8.58 20.44
C PRO A 119 -10.33 -9.37 20.61
N LEU A 120 -10.29 -10.69 20.48
CA LEU A 120 -11.44 -11.55 20.74
C LEU A 120 -11.92 -11.47 22.20
N THR A 121 -10.97 -11.28 23.14
CA THR A 121 -11.25 -11.12 24.56
C THR A 121 -10.69 -9.78 25.04
N PRO A 122 -11.44 -8.69 24.88
CA PRO A 122 -10.97 -7.35 25.27
C PRO A 122 -10.93 -7.20 26.79
N ARG A 123 -9.93 -6.46 27.29
CA ARG A 123 -9.83 -6.12 28.74
C ARG A 123 -10.97 -5.24 29.21
N ASP A 124 -11.49 -4.39 28.32
CA ASP A 124 -12.61 -3.47 28.54
C ASP A 124 -13.66 -3.70 27.45
N PRO A 125 -14.69 -4.52 27.72
CA PRO A 125 -15.73 -4.83 26.73
C PRO A 125 -16.54 -3.61 26.30
N ALA A 126 -16.77 -2.62 27.19
CA ALA A 126 -17.54 -1.43 26.86
C ALA A 126 -16.77 -0.54 25.86
N LYS A 127 -15.47 -0.34 26.08
CA LYS A 127 -14.59 0.38 25.17
C LYS A 127 -14.46 -0.34 23.82
N ALA A 128 -14.33 -1.66 23.83
CA ALA A 128 -14.27 -2.45 22.60
C ALA A 128 -15.55 -2.34 21.78
N ALA A 129 -16.71 -2.41 22.42
CA ALA A 129 -18.01 -2.22 21.77
C ALA A 129 -18.16 -0.82 21.16
N ALA A 130 -17.72 0.23 21.86
CA ALA A 130 -17.71 1.58 21.33
C ALA A 130 -16.79 1.73 20.12
N THR A 131 -15.60 1.09 20.15
CA THR A 131 -14.65 1.08 19.04
C THR A 131 -15.24 0.38 17.81
N LEU A 132 -15.89 -0.76 17.99
CA LEU A 132 -16.55 -1.49 16.89
C LEU A 132 -17.67 -0.65 16.25
N LYS A 133 -18.50 0.03 17.06
CA LYS A 133 -19.53 0.96 16.54
C LYS A 133 -18.92 2.09 15.70
N TYR A 134 -17.76 2.59 16.08
CA TYR A 134 -17.04 3.59 15.28
C TYR A 134 -16.65 3.02 13.92
N PHE A 135 -16.11 1.80 13.87
CA PHE A 135 -15.76 1.17 12.59
C PHE A 135 -16.99 0.82 11.75
N GLU A 136 -18.06 0.33 12.36
CA GLU A 136 -19.35 0.11 11.65
C GLU A 136 -19.84 1.41 11.01
N TRP A 137 -19.80 2.52 11.75
CA TRP A 137 -20.16 3.83 11.22
C TRP A 137 -19.20 4.26 10.12
N ALA A 138 -17.91 4.08 10.27
CA ALA A 138 -16.90 4.45 9.27
C ALA A 138 -17.10 3.68 7.95
N TYR A 139 -17.36 2.38 8.01
CA TYR A 139 -17.67 1.58 6.83
C TYR A 139 -19.01 1.96 6.17
N ALA A 140 -19.97 2.41 6.94
CA ALA A 140 -21.26 2.84 6.40
C ALA A 140 -21.25 4.25 5.80
N ASN A 141 -20.34 5.13 6.21
CA ASN A 141 -20.38 6.56 5.91
C ASN A 141 -19.04 7.15 5.44
N GLY A 142 -17.95 6.39 5.47
CA GLY A 142 -16.59 6.93 5.32
C GLY A 142 -16.03 6.91 3.90
N ASP A 143 -16.69 6.27 2.95
CA ASP A 143 -16.18 6.01 1.59
C ASP A 143 -15.67 7.28 0.89
N ALA A 144 -16.49 8.32 0.85
CA ALA A 144 -16.12 9.58 0.21
C ALA A 144 -14.89 10.25 0.88
N SER A 145 -14.76 10.11 2.20
CA SER A 145 -13.61 10.64 2.94
C SER A 145 -12.34 9.83 2.67
N ALA A 146 -12.45 8.50 2.60
CA ALA A 146 -11.34 7.62 2.27
C ALA A 146 -10.83 7.89 0.84
N GLU A 147 -11.74 7.99 -0.13
CA GLU A 147 -11.40 8.30 -1.52
C GLU A 147 -10.73 9.68 -1.68
N ALA A 148 -11.23 10.69 -0.96
CA ALA A 148 -10.63 12.03 -0.95
C ALA A 148 -9.19 12.03 -0.40
N LEU A 149 -8.85 11.06 0.46
CA LEU A 149 -7.51 10.85 1.00
C LEU A 149 -6.65 9.89 0.15
N GLY A 150 -7.19 9.37 -0.96
CA GLY A 150 -6.48 8.45 -1.86
C GLY A 150 -6.51 6.99 -1.43
N TYR A 151 -7.41 6.61 -0.52
CA TYR A 151 -7.63 5.21 -0.11
C TYR A 151 -8.85 4.61 -0.82
N VAL A 152 -8.84 3.29 -0.94
CA VAL A 152 -10.00 2.51 -1.40
C VAL A 152 -10.74 1.99 -0.18
N PRO A 153 -12.01 2.37 0.00
CA PRO A 153 -12.87 1.83 1.05
C PRO A 153 -13.30 0.39 0.76
#